data_3e5b9ab256241fa2f272f16f09cf3058
#
_entry.id   3e5b9ab256241fa2f272f16f09cf3058
#
_cell.length_a   1.000
_cell.length_b   1.000
_cell.length_c   1.000
_cell.angle_alpha   90.00
_cell.angle_beta   90.00
_cell.angle_gamma   90.00
#
_symmetry.space_group_name_H-M   'P 1'
#
loop_
_entity.id
_entity.type
_entity.pdbx_description
1 polymer ?
#
loop_
_entity_poly.entity_id
_entity_poly.type
_entity_poly.pdbx_seq_one_letter_code
_entity_poly.pdbx_strand_id
1 'polypeptide(L)'
;MSSRSKWIQVQFIRGSRTFANSCWACILVCGATGFLLVGLSSCIGEDLIPRLSSKQIAFIPQGLVMCFYGIAGLFLGLYLWCTVFWNVGGGYNYFDKREGISSIFRWGFPGENRRICIQLVLRDVEAVGLENREGFFSSRLLYLKVRGRRSIPLTRIGENLTLEYMEEKAAELARFLRVSIEGF
;
A
#
# COMPACT_ATOMS: atom_id res chain seq x y z
N MET A 1 11.21 -11.75 0.48
CA MET A 1 11.73 -13.12 0.71
C MET A 1 11.12 -14.00 -0.37
N SER A 2 11.90 -14.60 -1.26
CA SER A 2 11.40 -15.49 -2.31
C SER A 2 11.81 -16.92 -1.95
N SER A 3 10.86 -17.86 -1.94
CA SER A 3 11.18 -19.29 -1.83
C SER A 3 11.33 -19.83 -3.24
N ARG A 4 12.47 -20.43 -3.55
CA ARG A 4 12.83 -20.87 -4.90
C ARG A 4 13.03 -22.39 -4.91
N SER A 5 12.24 -23.07 -5.72
CA SER A 5 12.51 -24.45 -6.14
C SER A 5 12.63 -24.46 -7.67
N LYS A 6 13.20 -25.54 -8.23
CA LYS A 6 13.35 -25.70 -9.70
C LYS A 6 12.01 -25.59 -10.46
N TRP A 7 10.89 -25.80 -9.80
CA TRP A 7 9.55 -25.91 -10.39
C TRP A 7 8.57 -24.87 -9.86
N ILE A 8 8.82 -24.34 -8.64
CA ILE A 8 7.92 -23.44 -7.95
C ILE A 8 8.68 -22.17 -7.55
N GLN A 9 8.12 -21.02 -7.88
CA GLN A 9 8.62 -19.72 -7.45
C GLN A 9 7.51 -18.98 -6.71
N VAL A 10 7.80 -18.51 -5.48
CA VAL A 10 6.89 -17.71 -4.68
C VAL A 10 7.56 -16.38 -4.38
N GLN A 11 6.88 -15.30 -4.71
CA GLN A 11 7.31 -13.93 -4.43
C GLN A 11 6.32 -13.30 -3.46
N PHE A 12 6.77 -12.97 -2.25
CA PHE A 12 5.94 -12.28 -1.27
C PHE A 12 5.96 -10.78 -1.51
N ILE A 13 4.77 -10.17 -1.53
CA ILE A 13 4.57 -8.73 -1.68
C ILE A 13 4.23 -8.14 -0.32
N ARG A 14 5.00 -7.11 0.08
CA ARG A 14 4.73 -6.37 1.31
C ARG A 14 3.47 -5.54 1.14
N GLY A 15 2.55 -5.65 2.09
CA GLY A 15 1.36 -4.80 2.15
C GLY A 15 1.63 -3.46 2.84
N SER A 16 0.55 -2.83 3.28
CA SER A 16 0.60 -1.57 4.04
C SER A 16 1.19 -1.71 5.45
N ARG A 17 1.43 -2.92 5.93
CA ARG A 17 2.01 -3.17 7.25
C ARG A 17 3.53 -2.91 7.25
N THR A 18 3.89 -1.65 7.09
CA THR A 18 5.27 -1.17 7.17
C THR A 18 5.44 -0.29 8.40
N PHE A 19 6.66 -0.27 8.97
CA PHE A 19 6.98 0.59 10.11
C PHE A 19 6.68 2.07 9.81
N ALA A 20 7.05 2.54 8.62
CA ALA A 20 6.79 3.91 8.19
C ALA A 20 5.29 4.26 8.23
N ASN A 21 4.42 3.40 7.68
CA ASN A 21 2.97 3.64 7.69
C ASN A 21 2.41 3.66 9.11
N SER A 22 2.92 2.80 10.00
CA SER A 22 2.52 2.80 11.42
C SER A 22 2.95 4.09 12.12
N CYS A 23 4.19 4.57 11.88
CA CYS A 23 4.66 5.85 12.42
C CYS A 23 3.79 7.01 11.93
N TRP A 24 3.49 7.09 10.63
CA TRP A 24 2.63 8.14 10.10
C TRP A 24 1.22 8.09 10.68
N ALA A 25 0.64 6.89 10.85
CA ALA A 25 -0.66 6.73 11.48
C ALA A 25 -0.65 7.22 12.94
N CYS A 26 0.41 6.91 13.71
CA CYS A 26 0.57 7.41 15.09
C CYS A 26 0.70 8.93 15.13
N ILE A 27 1.57 9.52 14.30
CA ILE A 27 1.78 10.97 14.24
C ILE A 27 0.47 11.69 13.93
N LEU A 28 -0.28 11.17 12.95
CA LEU A 28 -1.54 11.76 12.55
C LEU A 28 -2.59 11.70 13.67
N VAL A 29 -2.73 10.54 14.33
CA VAL A 29 -3.68 10.38 15.45
C VAL A 29 -3.30 11.25 16.63
N CYS A 30 -2.02 11.28 17.02
CA CYS A 30 -1.55 12.13 18.12
C CYS A 30 -1.77 13.63 17.84
N GLY A 31 -1.41 14.08 16.62
CA GLY A 31 -1.62 15.46 16.21
C GLY A 31 -3.10 15.85 16.17
N ALA A 32 -3.93 15.00 15.55
CA ALA A 32 -5.37 15.22 15.47
C ALA A 32 -6.04 15.25 16.85
N THR A 33 -5.64 14.36 17.75
CA THR A 33 -6.12 14.35 19.15
C THR A 33 -5.70 15.64 19.86
N GLY A 34 -4.47 16.10 19.66
CA GLY A 34 -4.00 17.37 20.22
C GLY A 34 -4.84 18.56 19.75
N PHE A 35 -5.10 18.68 18.44
CA PHE A 35 -5.97 19.71 17.88
C PHE A 35 -7.39 19.65 18.45
N LEU A 36 -7.95 18.45 18.55
CA LEU A 36 -9.29 18.25 19.09
C LEU A 36 -9.39 18.66 20.55
N LEU A 37 -8.43 18.24 21.36
CA LEU A 37 -8.39 18.59 22.80
C LEU A 37 -8.25 20.10 23.03
N VAL A 38 -7.38 20.76 22.26
CA VAL A 38 -7.23 22.22 22.35
C VAL A 38 -8.49 22.95 21.91
N GLY A 39 -9.11 22.49 20.81
CA GLY A 39 -10.36 23.07 20.31
C GLY A 39 -11.51 22.89 21.30
N LEU A 40 -11.65 21.71 21.93
CA LEU A 40 -12.63 21.46 22.98
C LEU A 40 -12.36 22.25 24.26
N SER A 41 -11.09 22.36 24.70
CA SER A 41 -10.70 23.21 25.83
C SER A 41 -11.12 24.66 25.61
N SER A 42 -10.92 25.20 24.41
CA SER A 42 -11.35 26.55 24.04
C SER A 42 -12.88 26.70 24.07
N CYS A 43 -13.63 25.63 23.75
CA CYS A 43 -15.09 25.64 23.82
C CYS A 43 -15.63 25.66 25.26
N ILE A 44 -15.01 24.84 26.13
CA ILE A 44 -15.43 24.66 27.55
C ILE A 44 -14.92 25.82 28.41
N GLY A 45 -13.84 26.51 28.02
CA GLY A 45 -13.18 27.56 28.78
C GLY A 45 -12.28 27.04 29.92
N GLU A 46 -12.06 25.73 29.97
CA GLU A 46 -11.18 25.07 30.94
C GLU A 46 -10.02 24.36 30.21
N ASP A 47 -8.82 24.41 30.83
CA ASP A 47 -7.67 23.75 30.25
C ASP A 47 -7.74 22.23 30.49
N LEU A 48 -8.13 21.46 29.45
CA LEU A 48 -8.13 19.98 29.51
C LEU A 48 -6.72 19.40 29.56
N ILE A 49 -5.71 20.15 29.12
CA ILE A 49 -4.31 19.76 29.20
C ILE A 49 -3.56 20.77 30.08
N PRO A 50 -3.04 20.37 31.29
CA PRO A 50 -2.42 21.29 32.27
C PRO A 50 -1.23 22.11 31.73
N ARG A 51 -0.63 21.74 30.62
CA ARG A 51 0.54 22.42 29.99
C ARG A 51 0.20 23.26 28.77
N LEU A 52 -1.01 23.14 28.23
CA LEU A 52 -1.49 23.91 27.08
C LEU A 52 -2.58 24.87 27.55
N SER A 53 -2.19 26.14 27.77
CA SER A 53 -3.14 27.19 28.10
C SER A 53 -3.98 27.55 26.87
N SER A 54 -5.19 27.04 26.80
CA SER A 54 -6.16 27.29 25.75
C SER A 54 -7.07 28.49 26.04
N LYS A 55 -6.95 29.10 27.22
CA LYS A 55 -7.77 30.26 27.66
C LYS A 55 -7.60 31.52 26.81
N GLN A 56 -6.47 31.62 26.06
CA GLN A 56 -6.20 32.74 25.16
C GLN A 56 -6.73 32.52 23.75
N ILE A 57 -7.24 31.33 23.45
CA ILE A 57 -7.72 30.96 22.11
C ILE A 57 -9.23 31.23 22.06
N ALA A 58 -9.64 32.21 21.27
CA ALA A 58 -11.06 32.44 21.00
C ALA A 58 -11.66 31.22 20.29
N PHE A 59 -12.78 30.68 20.84
CA PHE A 59 -13.41 29.51 20.20
C PHE A 59 -13.85 29.79 18.77
N ILE A 60 -14.42 30.97 18.53
CA ILE A 60 -14.77 31.42 17.18
C ILE A 60 -13.79 32.51 16.75
N PRO A 61 -13.02 32.34 15.67
CA PRO A 61 -13.05 31.22 14.70
C PRO A 61 -12.06 30.09 15.01
N GLN A 62 -11.08 30.30 15.85
CA GLN A 62 -9.85 29.48 15.93
C GLN A 62 -10.09 28.10 16.54
N GLY A 63 -10.78 28.01 17.68
CA GLY A 63 -11.09 26.74 18.34
C GLY A 63 -12.00 25.84 17.47
N LEU A 64 -12.94 26.44 16.73
CA LEU A 64 -13.82 25.73 15.80
C LEU A 64 -13.02 25.07 14.66
N VAL A 65 -12.08 25.80 14.08
CA VAL A 65 -11.19 25.30 13.02
C VAL A 65 -10.32 24.16 13.56
N MET A 66 -9.80 24.28 14.78
CA MET A 66 -9.03 23.21 15.44
C MET A 66 -9.86 21.95 15.65
N CYS A 67 -11.10 22.07 16.11
CA CYS A 67 -12.01 20.92 16.23
C CYS A 67 -12.25 20.25 14.88
N PHE A 68 -12.50 21.02 13.84
CA PHE A 68 -12.73 20.49 12.48
C PHE A 68 -11.52 19.69 11.98
N TYR A 69 -10.31 20.26 12.05
CA TYR A 69 -9.09 19.55 11.65
C TYR A 69 -8.77 18.35 12.56
N GLY A 70 -9.06 18.46 13.85
CA GLY A 70 -8.92 17.35 14.79
C GLY A 70 -9.81 16.17 14.42
N ILE A 71 -11.09 16.40 14.12
CA ILE A 71 -12.03 15.37 13.70
C ILE A 71 -11.61 14.77 12.36
N ALA A 72 -11.35 15.61 11.36
CA ALA A 72 -10.91 15.14 10.04
C ALA A 72 -9.61 14.34 10.11
N GLY A 73 -8.64 14.80 10.90
CA GLY A 73 -7.38 14.10 11.12
C GLY A 73 -7.55 12.76 11.83
N LEU A 74 -8.46 12.64 12.81
CA LEU A 74 -8.79 11.37 13.45
C LEU A 74 -9.37 10.36 12.45
N PHE A 75 -10.30 10.77 11.60
CA PHE A 75 -10.84 9.90 10.55
C PHE A 75 -9.74 9.38 9.62
N LEU A 76 -8.85 10.27 9.17
CA LEU A 76 -7.71 9.88 8.33
C LEU A 76 -6.73 8.95 9.08
N GLY A 77 -6.45 9.24 10.35
CA GLY A 77 -5.59 8.42 11.18
C GLY A 77 -6.16 7.02 11.42
N LEU A 78 -7.45 6.92 11.72
CA LEU A 78 -8.16 5.64 11.86
C LEU A 78 -8.16 4.86 10.53
N TYR A 79 -8.39 5.54 9.42
CA TYR A 79 -8.31 4.92 8.09
C TYR A 79 -6.91 4.33 7.83
N LEU A 80 -5.85 5.08 8.13
CA LEU A 80 -4.48 4.57 8.00
C LEU A 80 -4.22 3.37 8.92
N TRP A 81 -4.68 3.42 10.17
CA TRP A 81 -4.59 2.28 11.07
C TRP A 81 -5.33 1.05 10.54
N CYS A 82 -6.53 1.24 10.03
CA CYS A 82 -7.29 0.16 9.39
C CYS A 82 -6.50 -0.47 8.23
N THR A 83 -5.88 0.33 7.36
CA THR A 83 -5.07 -0.21 6.25
C THR A 83 -3.87 -1.03 6.75
N VAL A 84 -3.21 -0.58 7.84
CA VAL A 84 -2.08 -1.28 8.45
C VAL A 84 -2.52 -2.59 9.11
N PHE A 85 -3.60 -2.57 9.91
CA PHE A 85 -4.13 -3.77 10.58
C PHE A 85 -4.54 -4.85 9.59
N TRP A 86 -5.21 -4.46 8.52
CA TRP A 86 -5.68 -5.40 7.50
C TRP A 86 -4.62 -5.78 6.47
N ASN A 87 -3.42 -5.19 6.56
CA ASN A 87 -2.30 -5.44 5.65
C ASN A 87 -2.71 -5.31 4.17
N VAL A 88 -3.46 -4.26 3.86
CA VAL A 88 -4.03 -4.04 2.52
C VAL A 88 -2.94 -3.97 1.46
N GLY A 89 -3.14 -4.67 0.35
CA GLY A 89 -2.17 -4.77 -0.75
C GLY A 89 -1.05 -5.78 -0.53
N GLY A 90 -0.96 -6.41 0.65
CA GLY A 90 -0.05 -7.54 0.88
C GLY A 90 -0.53 -8.81 0.18
N GLY A 91 0.39 -9.71 -0.12
CA GLY A 91 0.04 -10.96 -0.77
C GLY A 91 1.26 -11.71 -1.30
N TYR A 92 1.03 -12.56 -2.27
CA TYR A 92 2.09 -13.32 -2.93
C TYR A 92 1.76 -13.58 -4.39
N ASN A 93 2.81 -13.76 -5.18
CA ASN A 93 2.73 -14.28 -6.53
C ASN A 93 3.27 -15.71 -6.49
N TYR A 94 2.48 -16.67 -6.91
CA TYR A 94 2.81 -18.09 -6.96
C TYR A 94 2.86 -18.54 -8.41
N PHE A 95 3.96 -19.18 -8.80
CA PHE A 95 4.17 -19.72 -10.16
C PHE A 95 4.57 -21.18 -10.02
N ASP A 96 3.79 -22.07 -10.62
CA ASP A 96 4.05 -23.51 -10.65
C ASP A 96 4.17 -24.00 -12.09
N LYS A 97 5.39 -24.44 -12.44
CA LYS A 97 5.68 -25.01 -13.77
C LYS A 97 5.16 -26.42 -13.94
N ARG A 98 4.95 -27.17 -12.87
CA ARG A 98 4.47 -28.55 -12.96
C ARG A 98 3.02 -28.56 -13.37
N GLU A 99 2.22 -27.75 -12.70
CA GLU A 99 0.79 -27.60 -12.98
C GLU A 99 0.52 -26.63 -14.12
N GLY A 100 1.50 -25.80 -14.48
CA GLY A 100 1.35 -24.77 -15.51
C GLY A 100 0.45 -23.62 -15.09
N ILE A 101 0.32 -23.36 -13.78
CA ILE A 101 -0.60 -22.38 -13.19
C ILE A 101 0.19 -21.28 -12.48
N SER A 102 -0.29 -20.06 -12.61
CA SER A 102 0.13 -18.92 -11.78
C SER A 102 -1.05 -18.42 -10.97
N SER A 103 -0.82 -18.14 -9.69
CA SER A 103 -1.82 -17.56 -8.78
C SER A 103 -1.27 -16.29 -8.15
N ILE A 104 -1.96 -15.18 -8.40
CA ILE A 104 -1.63 -13.86 -7.85
C ILE A 104 -2.66 -13.56 -6.77
N PHE A 105 -2.20 -13.52 -5.52
CA PHE A 105 -3.05 -13.28 -4.37
C PHE A 105 -2.75 -11.91 -3.75
N ARG A 106 -3.82 -11.16 -3.41
CA ARG A 106 -3.72 -9.87 -2.71
C ARG A 106 -4.80 -9.74 -1.65
N TRP A 107 -4.41 -9.16 -0.52
CA TRP A 107 -5.35 -8.76 0.52
C TRP A 107 -5.97 -7.41 0.18
N GLY A 108 -7.30 -7.35 0.11
CA GLY A 108 -8.10 -6.13 0.00
C GLY A 108 -8.60 -5.64 1.37
N PHE A 109 -9.44 -4.60 1.34
CA PHE A 109 -10.22 -4.19 2.50
C PHE A 109 -11.22 -5.27 2.92
N PRO A 110 -11.63 -5.31 4.21
CA PRO A 110 -12.69 -6.20 4.67
C PRO A 110 -13.99 -5.97 3.88
N GLY A 111 -14.59 -7.05 3.45
CA GLY A 111 -15.78 -7.06 2.61
C GLY A 111 -15.77 -8.26 1.66
N GLU A 112 -16.67 -8.30 0.70
CA GLU A 112 -16.81 -9.38 -0.28
C GLU A 112 -15.52 -9.60 -1.08
N ASN A 113 -14.79 -8.53 -1.41
CA ASN A 113 -13.55 -8.59 -2.20
C ASN A 113 -12.27 -8.58 -1.34
N ARG A 114 -12.33 -9.09 -0.11
CA ARG A 114 -11.14 -9.12 0.78
C ARG A 114 -10.00 -9.96 0.23
N ARG A 115 -10.31 -11.02 -0.52
CA ARG A 115 -9.34 -11.94 -1.11
C ARG A 115 -9.39 -11.82 -2.62
N ILE A 116 -8.44 -11.10 -3.18
CA ILE A 116 -8.30 -10.97 -4.62
C ILE A 116 -7.35 -12.08 -5.08
N CYS A 117 -7.86 -13.07 -5.80
CA CYS A 117 -7.08 -14.16 -6.35
C CYS A 117 -7.29 -14.21 -7.86
N ILE A 118 -6.20 -14.02 -8.61
CA ILE A 118 -6.19 -14.09 -10.07
C ILE A 118 -5.41 -15.34 -10.45
N GLN A 119 -6.09 -16.32 -11.05
CA GLN A 119 -5.45 -17.51 -11.59
C GLN A 119 -5.23 -17.37 -13.10
N LEU A 120 -4.06 -17.77 -13.53
CA LEU A 120 -3.59 -17.70 -14.91
C LEU A 120 -2.93 -19.01 -15.31
N VAL A 121 -3.08 -19.36 -16.56
CA VAL A 121 -2.31 -20.45 -17.16
C VAL A 121 -0.97 -19.89 -17.63
N LEU A 122 0.14 -20.51 -17.25
CA LEU A 122 1.49 -20.03 -17.61
C LEU A 122 1.73 -19.99 -19.14
N ARG A 123 1.03 -20.79 -19.91
CA ARG A 123 1.12 -20.79 -21.39
C ARG A 123 0.59 -19.51 -22.02
N ASP A 124 -0.30 -18.81 -21.34
CA ASP A 124 -0.89 -17.56 -21.82
C ASP A 124 -0.03 -16.34 -21.52
N VAL A 125 1.04 -16.51 -20.74
CA VAL A 125 1.98 -15.43 -20.43
C VAL A 125 2.93 -15.24 -21.61
N GLU A 126 2.86 -14.06 -22.22
CA GLU A 126 3.67 -13.69 -23.41
C GLU A 126 4.99 -13.03 -23.03
N ALA A 127 4.94 -12.12 -22.04
CA ALA A 127 6.11 -11.36 -21.62
C ALA A 127 6.01 -10.88 -20.16
N VAL A 128 7.18 -10.58 -19.60
CA VAL A 128 7.32 -9.83 -18.35
C VAL A 128 7.72 -8.41 -18.73
N GLY A 129 6.94 -7.41 -18.30
CA GLY A 129 7.20 -6.03 -18.67
C GLY A 129 7.50 -5.13 -17.47
N LEU A 130 8.30 -4.09 -17.73
CA LEU A 130 8.54 -2.97 -16.83
C LEU A 130 7.87 -1.73 -17.43
N GLU A 131 6.93 -1.15 -16.70
CA GLU A 131 6.26 0.10 -17.08
C GLU A 131 6.74 1.21 -16.14
N ASN A 132 7.29 2.27 -16.71
CA ASN A 132 7.58 3.50 -15.98
C ASN A 132 6.38 4.43 -16.13
N ARG A 133 5.61 4.59 -15.05
CA ARG A 133 4.51 5.55 -15.02
C ARG A 133 5.06 6.90 -14.57
N GLU A 134 5.14 7.81 -15.51
CA GLU A 134 5.40 9.21 -15.25
C GLU A 134 4.16 9.84 -14.64
N GLY A 135 4.25 10.30 -13.41
CA GLY A 135 3.21 10.99 -12.67
C GLY A 135 3.83 11.81 -11.56
N PHE A 136 3.01 12.42 -10.68
CA PHE A 136 3.46 13.20 -9.52
C PHE A 136 4.45 12.43 -8.63
N PHE A 137 4.34 11.09 -8.63
CA PHE A 137 5.33 10.16 -8.08
C PHE A 137 5.69 9.16 -9.19
N SER A 138 6.90 9.28 -9.73
CA SER A 138 7.44 8.29 -10.67
C SER A 138 7.38 6.90 -10.03
N SER A 139 6.51 6.05 -10.52
CA SER A 139 6.34 4.68 -10.02
C SER A 139 6.62 3.68 -11.12
N ARG A 140 7.49 2.73 -10.80
CA ARG A 140 7.82 1.62 -11.69
C ARG A 140 6.96 0.43 -11.34
N LEU A 141 6.43 -0.21 -12.37
CA LEU A 141 5.52 -1.33 -12.22
C LEU A 141 6.03 -2.52 -13.01
N LEU A 142 6.20 -3.64 -12.32
CA LEU A 142 6.43 -4.92 -12.96
C LEU A 142 5.07 -5.56 -13.28
N TYR A 143 4.83 -5.93 -14.53
CA TYR A 143 3.58 -6.54 -14.96
C TYR A 143 3.81 -7.82 -15.79
N LEU A 144 2.80 -8.68 -15.81
CA LEU A 144 2.72 -9.80 -16.74
C LEU A 144 1.80 -9.43 -17.90
N LYS A 145 2.32 -9.60 -19.11
CA LYS A 145 1.52 -9.53 -20.33
C LYS A 145 0.92 -10.90 -20.61
N VAL A 146 -0.40 -10.96 -20.64
CA VAL A 146 -1.15 -12.20 -20.80
C VAL A 146 -1.99 -12.11 -22.07
N ARG A 147 -1.97 -13.15 -22.87
CA ARG A 147 -2.72 -13.22 -24.12
C ARG A 147 -4.21 -13.03 -23.89
N GLY A 148 -4.81 -12.07 -24.61
CA GLY A 148 -6.25 -11.80 -24.56
C GLY A 148 -6.76 -11.15 -23.25
N ARG A 149 -5.87 -10.75 -22.33
CA ARG A 149 -6.22 -10.05 -21.09
C ARG A 149 -5.40 -8.78 -20.92
N ARG A 150 -5.86 -7.90 -20.03
CA ARG A 150 -5.07 -6.73 -19.60
C ARG A 150 -3.83 -7.19 -18.83
N SER A 151 -2.74 -6.43 -18.96
CA SER A 151 -1.52 -6.65 -18.19
C SER A 151 -1.80 -6.68 -16.69
N ILE A 152 -1.25 -7.66 -15.98
CA ILE A 152 -1.52 -7.88 -14.57
C ILE A 152 -0.32 -7.41 -13.76
N PRO A 153 -0.50 -6.44 -12.85
CA PRO A 153 0.59 -5.93 -12.04
C PRO A 153 1.07 -6.97 -11.02
N LEU A 154 2.39 -7.18 -10.98
CA LEU A 154 3.05 -8.08 -10.03
C LEU A 154 3.54 -7.35 -8.80
N THR A 155 3.95 -6.08 -8.93
CA THR A 155 4.38 -5.23 -7.83
C THR A 155 3.28 -4.27 -7.42
N ARG A 156 3.38 -3.72 -6.19
CA ARG A 156 2.46 -2.70 -5.71
C ARG A 156 2.80 -1.35 -6.35
N ILE A 157 1.77 -0.61 -6.75
CA ILE A 157 1.92 0.78 -7.20
C ILE A 157 2.41 1.63 -6.02
N GLY A 158 3.50 2.39 -6.22
CA GLY A 158 4.09 3.24 -5.18
C GLY A 158 5.13 2.56 -4.28
N GLU A 159 5.55 1.33 -4.58
CA GLU A 159 6.72 0.73 -3.94
C GLU A 159 7.98 1.33 -4.56
N ASN A 160 8.74 2.11 -3.78
CA ASN A 160 9.99 2.74 -4.21
C ASN A 160 11.11 1.71 -4.30
N LEU A 161 11.05 0.86 -5.32
CA LEU A 161 12.12 -0.09 -5.64
C LEU A 161 13.13 0.54 -6.59
N THR A 162 14.41 0.25 -6.38
CA THR A 162 15.45 0.70 -7.31
C THR A 162 15.29 0.04 -8.67
N LEU A 163 15.73 0.73 -9.75
CA LEU A 163 15.63 0.20 -11.10
C LEU A 163 16.35 -1.14 -11.22
N GLU A 164 17.59 -1.21 -10.71
CA GLU A 164 18.39 -2.44 -10.68
C GLU A 164 17.64 -3.64 -10.06
N TYR A 165 16.97 -3.41 -8.93
CA TYR A 165 16.22 -4.46 -8.26
C TYR A 165 15.01 -4.93 -9.09
N MET A 166 14.35 -4.01 -9.79
CA MET A 166 13.20 -4.34 -10.64
C MET A 166 13.64 -5.10 -11.89
N GLU A 167 14.75 -4.68 -12.49
CA GLU A 167 15.37 -5.35 -13.65
C GLU A 167 15.83 -6.77 -13.29
N GLU A 168 16.50 -6.92 -12.15
CA GLU A 168 16.91 -8.23 -11.63
C GLU A 168 15.70 -9.15 -11.44
N LYS A 169 14.63 -8.64 -10.82
CA LYS A 169 13.38 -9.36 -10.60
C LYS A 169 12.67 -9.72 -11.91
N ALA A 170 12.64 -8.80 -12.87
CA ALA A 170 12.08 -9.04 -14.19
C ALA A 170 12.87 -10.13 -14.93
N ALA A 171 14.21 -10.02 -14.91
CA ALA A 171 15.09 -10.99 -15.53
C ALA A 171 14.99 -12.38 -14.87
N GLU A 172 14.93 -12.44 -13.55
CA GLU A 172 14.74 -13.68 -12.80
C GLU A 172 13.43 -14.37 -13.19
N LEU A 173 12.33 -13.61 -13.23
CA LEU A 173 11.01 -14.13 -13.55
C LEU A 173 10.90 -14.55 -15.03
N ALA A 174 11.43 -13.73 -15.94
CA ALA A 174 11.44 -14.04 -17.36
C ALA A 174 12.24 -15.32 -17.69
N ARG A 175 13.41 -15.49 -17.04
CA ARG A 175 14.20 -16.75 -17.13
C ARG A 175 13.42 -17.94 -16.54
N PHE A 176 12.76 -17.73 -15.41
CA PHE A 176 11.95 -18.77 -14.81
C PHE A 176 10.79 -19.15 -15.73
N LEU A 177 10.04 -18.21 -16.27
CA LEU A 177 8.89 -18.48 -17.15
C LEU A 177 9.30 -18.84 -18.59
N ARG A 178 10.52 -18.52 -19.02
CA ARG A 178 11.04 -18.63 -20.40
C ARG A 178 10.26 -17.75 -21.38
N VAL A 179 10.01 -16.52 -21.01
CA VAL A 179 9.31 -15.50 -21.81
C VAL A 179 10.22 -14.30 -22.05
N SER A 180 9.86 -13.46 -23.03
CA SER A 180 10.57 -12.22 -23.33
C SER A 180 10.37 -11.17 -22.22
N ILE A 181 11.31 -10.20 -22.19
CA ILE A 181 11.18 -9.01 -21.33
C ILE A 181 10.83 -7.85 -22.27
N GLU A 182 9.81 -7.06 -21.88
CA GLU A 182 9.38 -5.86 -22.60
C GLU A 182 9.56 -4.61 -21.72
N GLY A 183 9.83 -3.44 -22.33
CA GLY A 183 9.76 -2.15 -21.63
C GLY A 183 11.03 -1.68 -20.95
N PHE A 184 12.19 -1.87 -21.58
CA PHE A 184 13.44 -1.16 -21.26
C PHE A 184 13.48 0.18 -21.94
#